data_f5a953362d7cfd70d7ae3ccb66f885f4
#
_entry.id   f5a953362d7cfd70d7ae3ccb66f885f4
#
_cell.length_a   1.000
_cell.length_b   1.000
_cell.length_c   1.000
_cell.angle_alpha   90.00
_cell.angle_beta   90.00
_cell.angle_gamma   90.00
#
_symmetry.space_group_name_H-M   'P 1'
#
loop_
_entity.id
_entity.type
_entity.pdbx_description
1 polymer ?
#
loop_
_entity_poly.entity_id
_entity_poly.type
_entity_poly.pdbx_seq_one_letter_code
_entity_poly.pdbx_strand_id
1 'polypeptide(L)'
;AFTAALSSGADILVTDVHLSTDGSVIVAHDRELTRVAGRPGLVADFSERELAEIDLGSGEGFPTLDQLLSQFPHAKFNIDLKTRTAVEPFAEIIRAHRAESRILATSFDEPTRQAVINLLPEVASSTSRSMVIQARLRTWLGLPMEKWTVPAEVVALQIPPAMYGVALVTPSMLRLAKRKGLEVHVWTINNPEDMRRLWTMGVHGIVTDRSDLAVEVRGELFPEVTLG
;
A
#
# COMPACT_ATOMS: atom_id res chain seq x y z
N ALA A 1 5.48 -0.32 15.46
CA ALA A 1 4.28 0.00 14.66
C ALA A 1 3.61 -1.29 14.16
N PHE A 2 4.27 -2.15 13.36
CA PHE A 2 3.69 -3.35 12.71
C PHE A 2 3.14 -4.38 13.69
N THR A 3 3.89 -4.68 14.76
CA THR A 3 3.42 -5.59 15.84
C THR A 3 2.11 -5.08 16.46
N ALA A 4 2.01 -3.78 16.73
CA ALA A 4 0.80 -3.18 17.28
C ALA A 4 -0.39 -3.29 16.31
N ALA A 5 -0.16 -3.05 15.00
CA ALA A 5 -1.21 -3.17 13.99
C ALA A 5 -1.75 -4.61 13.91
N LEU A 6 -0.87 -5.62 13.87
CA LEU A 6 -1.28 -7.03 13.88
C LEU A 6 -2.01 -7.41 15.18
N SER A 7 -1.49 -6.94 16.33
CA SER A 7 -2.16 -7.19 17.63
C SER A 7 -3.54 -6.55 17.74
N SER A 8 -3.78 -5.45 17.02
CA SER A 8 -5.10 -4.81 16.91
C SER A 8 -6.02 -5.54 15.94
N GLY A 9 -5.54 -6.51 15.17
CA GLY A 9 -6.33 -7.28 14.21
C GLY A 9 -6.31 -6.73 12.78
N ALA A 10 -5.25 -6.02 12.38
CA ALA A 10 -5.05 -5.64 10.98
C ALA A 10 -4.77 -6.89 10.12
N ASP A 11 -5.41 -6.97 8.96
CA ASP A 11 -5.29 -8.11 8.04
C ASP A 11 -4.03 -8.02 7.17
N ILE A 12 -3.63 -6.78 6.82
CA ILE A 12 -2.53 -6.48 5.91
C ILE A 12 -1.73 -5.31 6.45
N LEU A 13 -0.41 -5.44 6.46
CA LEU A 13 0.51 -4.36 6.81
C LEU A 13 0.81 -3.53 5.56
N VAL A 14 0.70 -2.20 5.67
CA VAL A 14 1.01 -1.28 4.57
C VAL A 14 2.33 -0.58 4.86
N THR A 15 3.21 -0.53 3.87
CA THR A 15 4.47 0.19 3.97
C THR A 15 4.98 0.65 2.62
N ASP A 16 5.97 1.54 2.66
CA ASP A 16 6.65 2.05 1.49
C ASP A 16 8.14 1.69 1.57
N VAL A 17 8.80 1.60 0.42
CA VAL A 17 10.22 1.29 0.36
C VAL A 17 10.99 2.28 -0.49
N HIS A 18 12.20 2.58 -0.02
CA HIS A 18 13.23 3.36 -0.70
C HIS A 18 14.52 2.55 -0.76
N LEU A 19 15.45 3.01 -1.58
CA LEU A 19 16.79 2.43 -1.66
C LEU A 19 17.78 3.31 -0.88
N SER A 20 18.62 2.69 -0.04
CA SER A 20 19.78 3.33 0.61
C SER A 20 20.91 3.56 -0.39
N THR A 21 21.94 4.31 0.01
CA THR A 21 23.11 4.56 -0.86
C THR A 21 23.93 3.31 -1.18
N ASP A 22 23.87 2.30 -0.30
CA ASP A 22 24.56 1.00 -0.46
C ASP A 22 23.66 -0.11 -1.05
N GLY A 23 22.44 0.26 -1.51
CA GLY A 23 21.56 -0.64 -2.26
C GLY A 23 20.62 -1.48 -1.42
N SER A 24 20.51 -1.26 -0.11
CA SER A 24 19.55 -1.94 0.75
C SER A 24 18.15 -1.35 0.59
N VAL A 25 17.12 -2.21 0.58
CA VAL A 25 15.71 -1.80 0.52
C VAL A 25 15.23 -1.43 1.92
N ILE A 26 15.03 -0.14 2.14
CA ILE A 26 14.68 0.45 3.43
C ILE A 26 13.17 0.69 3.53
N VAL A 27 12.60 0.29 4.64
CA VAL A 27 11.19 0.53 4.97
C VAL A 27 11.04 1.95 5.52
N ALA A 28 10.50 2.86 4.71
CA ALA A 28 10.29 4.25 5.06
C ALA A 28 9.18 4.85 4.19
N HIS A 29 8.25 5.59 4.81
CA HIS A 29 7.19 6.29 4.07
C HIS A 29 7.75 7.50 3.33
N ASP A 30 8.49 8.34 4.03
CA ASP A 30 9.02 9.58 3.47
C ASP A 30 10.38 9.34 2.82
N ARG A 31 10.59 10.00 1.71
CA ARG A 31 11.90 10.10 1.09
C ARG A 31 12.88 10.90 1.97
N GLU A 32 12.36 11.90 2.69
CA GLU A 32 13.13 12.80 3.56
C GLU A 32 13.06 12.39 5.03
N LEU A 33 14.16 12.51 5.74
CA LEU A 33 14.27 12.14 7.16
C LEU A 33 13.69 13.19 8.11
N THR A 34 13.38 14.41 7.60
CA THR A 34 13.03 15.57 8.44
C THR A 34 11.82 15.33 9.32
N ARG A 35 10.73 14.73 8.79
CA ARG A 35 9.48 14.53 9.55
C ARG A 35 9.61 13.46 10.62
N VAL A 36 10.29 12.36 10.32
CA VAL A 36 10.33 11.18 11.21
C VAL A 36 11.55 11.14 12.11
N ALA A 37 12.66 11.76 11.70
CA ALA A 37 13.93 11.74 12.43
C ALA A 37 14.44 13.14 12.83
N GLY A 38 13.72 14.22 12.46
CA GLY A 38 14.10 15.59 12.83
C GLY A 38 15.42 16.08 12.21
N ARG A 39 15.97 15.37 11.21
CA ARG A 39 17.26 15.70 10.58
C ARG A 39 17.10 15.86 9.06
N PRO A 40 17.90 16.73 8.42
CA PRO A 40 17.90 16.86 6.97
C PRO A 40 18.55 15.66 6.30
N GLY A 41 18.18 15.41 5.04
CA GLY A 41 18.73 14.36 4.18
C GLY A 41 17.65 13.43 3.64
N LEU A 42 18.02 12.66 2.64
CA LEU A 42 17.16 11.66 1.99
C LEU A 42 17.56 10.26 2.46
N VAL A 43 16.65 9.32 2.46
CA VAL A 43 16.98 7.90 2.71
C VAL A 43 18.12 7.43 1.79
N ALA A 44 18.13 7.86 0.53
CA ALA A 44 19.12 7.48 -0.45
C ALA A 44 20.54 8.10 -0.21
N ASP A 45 20.67 9.04 0.70
CA ASP A 45 21.96 9.67 1.03
C ASP A 45 22.73 8.87 2.11
N PHE A 46 22.11 7.90 2.75
CA PHE A 46 22.65 7.14 3.87
C PHE A 46 22.75 5.65 3.55
N SER A 47 23.72 4.98 4.15
CA SER A 47 23.83 3.52 4.15
C SER A 47 22.78 2.88 5.07
N GLU A 48 22.52 1.59 4.88
CA GLU A 48 21.65 0.80 5.78
C GLU A 48 22.07 0.98 7.24
N ARG A 49 23.39 0.87 7.53
CA ARG A 49 23.91 1.00 8.88
C ARG A 49 23.61 2.37 9.49
N GLU A 50 23.81 3.45 8.75
CA GLU A 50 23.52 4.81 9.23
C GLU A 50 22.04 5.01 9.47
N LEU A 51 21.16 4.45 8.63
CA LEU A 51 19.70 4.49 8.79
C LEU A 51 19.23 3.68 9.99
N ALA A 52 19.86 2.55 10.27
CA ALA A 52 19.56 1.73 11.45
C ALA A 52 19.95 2.41 12.78
N GLU A 53 20.93 3.32 12.76
CA GLU A 53 21.36 4.09 13.93
C GLU A 53 20.50 5.36 14.19
N ILE A 54 19.60 5.72 13.28
CA ILE A 54 18.70 6.89 13.42
C ILE A 54 17.51 6.49 14.31
N ASP A 55 17.44 7.01 15.51
CA ASP A 55 16.30 6.76 16.40
C ASP A 55 15.01 7.39 15.88
N LEU A 56 14.00 6.57 15.66
CA LEU A 56 12.65 6.97 15.23
C LEU A 56 11.71 7.27 16.42
N GLY A 57 12.26 7.44 17.61
CA GLY A 57 11.52 7.80 18.83
C GLY A 57 11.15 6.62 19.75
N SER A 58 11.62 5.41 19.41
CA SER A 58 11.39 4.20 20.23
C SER A 58 12.67 3.41 20.51
N GLY A 59 13.84 3.98 20.21
CA GLY A 59 15.12 3.29 20.26
C GLY A 59 15.34 2.34 19.07
N GLU A 60 14.48 2.38 18.06
CA GLU A 60 14.57 1.60 16.83
C GLU A 60 14.85 2.54 15.65
N GLY A 61 15.72 2.10 14.73
CA GLY A 61 16.02 2.80 13.48
C GLY A 61 15.13 2.34 12.31
N PHE A 62 15.49 2.76 11.10
CA PHE A 62 14.80 2.30 9.90
C PHE A 62 15.13 0.82 9.63
N PRO A 63 14.13 -0.06 9.58
CA PRO A 63 14.36 -1.46 9.23
C PRO A 63 14.55 -1.61 7.72
N THR A 64 15.23 -2.69 7.32
CA THR A 64 15.22 -3.15 5.93
C THR A 64 13.96 -3.99 5.64
N LEU A 65 13.65 -4.14 4.36
CA LEU A 65 12.57 -5.04 3.92
C LEU A 65 12.89 -6.50 4.29
N ASP A 66 14.16 -6.90 4.20
CA ASP A 66 14.61 -8.23 4.59
C ASP A 66 14.33 -8.53 6.08
N GLN A 67 14.70 -7.60 6.96
CA GLN A 67 14.40 -7.68 8.39
C GLN A 67 12.88 -7.73 8.65
N LEU A 68 12.10 -6.89 7.96
CA LEU A 68 10.64 -6.86 8.10
C LEU A 68 10.01 -8.20 7.72
N LEU A 69 10.38 -8.77 6.58
CA LEU A 69 9.83 -10.05 6.12
C LEU A 69 10.27 -11.23 6.99
N SER A 70 11.49 -11.17 7.55
CA SER A 70 11.99 -12.14 8.53
C SER A 70 11.22 -12.09 9.83
N GLN A 71 10.94 -10.88 10.34
CA GLN A 71 10.21 -10.68 11.59
C GLN A 71 8.73 -11.08 11.51
N PHE A 72 8.13 -10.93 10.32
CA PHE A 72 6.71 -11.21 10.09
C PHE A 72 6.50 -12.22 8.94
N PRO A 73 6.93 -13.50 9.11
CA PRO A 73 6.97 -14.49 8.01
C PRO A 73 5.59 -14.89 7.48
N HIS A 74 4.52 -14.64 8.25
CA HIS A 74 3.15 -15.01 7.89
C HIS A 74 2.26 -13.81 7.57
N ALA A 75 2.72 -12.60 7.83
CA ALA A 75 1.93 -11.39 7.55
C ALA A 75 1.83 -11.13 6.05
N LYS A 76 0.69 -10.57 5.65
CA LYS A 76 0.48 -10.02 4.30
C LYS A 76 0.92 -8.56 4.28
N PHE A 77 1.50 -8.14 3.17
CA PHE A 77 1.98 -6.78 3.01
C PHE A 77 1.46 -6.14 1.73
N ASN A 78 1.14 -4.86 1.82
CA ASN A 78 0.98 -3.96 0.70
C ASN A 78 2.18 -3.01 0.70
N ILE A 79 3.05 -3.13 -0.31
CA ILE A 79 4.34 -2.44 -0.36
C ILE A 79 4.39 -1.52 -1.57
N ASP A 80 4.52 -0.21 -1.34
CA ASP A 80 4.66 0.80 -2.39
C ASP A 80 6.15 1.10 -2.68
N LEU A 81 6.56 0.82 -3.91
CA LEU A 81 7.91 1.13 -4.37
C LEU A 81 7.98 2.58 -4.84
N LYS A 82 8.71 3.41 -4.11
CA LYS A 82 8.85 4.85 -4.39
C LYS A 82 9.83 5.16 -5.51
N THR A 83 10.76 4.25 -5.82
CA THR A 83 11.78 4.46 -6.85
C THR A 83 11.96 3.23 -7.73
N ARG A 84 12.25 3.47 -9.02
CA ARG A 84 12.52 2.38 -9.96
C ARG A 84 13.81 1.62 -9.63
N THR A 85 14.78 2.26 -9.02
CA THR A 85 16.04 1.65 -8.62
C THR A 85 15.88 0.58 -7.53
N ALA A 86 14.80 0.63 -6.76
CA ALA A 86 14.50 -0.38 -5.74
C ALA A 86 13.92 -1.69 -6.31
N VAL A 87 13.56 -1.74 -7.60
CA VAL A 87 12.81 -2.87 -8.19
C VAL A 87 13.60 -4.18 -8.16
N GLU A 88 14.86 -4.18 -8.60
CA GLU A 88 15.70 -5.38 -8.64
C GLU A 88 16.01 -5.90 -7.23
N PRO A 89 16.54 -5.07 -6.29
CA PRO A 89 16.77 -5.51 -4.92
C PRO A 89 15.48 -5.98 -4.21
N PHE A 90 14.37 -5.30 -4.45
CA PHE A 90 13.06 -5.72 -3.94
C PHE A 90 12.71 -7.13 -4.44
N ALA A 91 12.83 -7.38 -5.74
CA ALA A 91 12.49 -8.68 -6.32
C ALA A 91 13.37 -9.82 -5.77
N GLU A 92 14.66 -9.56 -5.54
CA GLU A 92 15.57 -10.52 -4.93
C GLU A 92 15.14 -10.88 -3.50
N ILE A 93 14.78 -9.89 -2.69
CA ILE A 93 14.31 -10.09 -1.32
C ILE A 93 12.99 -10.90 -1.31
N ILE A 94 12.02 -10.54 -2.17
CA ILE A 94 10.74 -11.26 -2.22
C ILE A 94 10.94 -12.74 -2.56
N ARG A 95 11.80 -13.06 -3.53
CA ARG A 95 12.15 -14.45 -3.88
C ARG A 95 12.88 -15.19 -2.75
N ALA A 96 13.85 -14.54 -2.11
CA ALA A 96 14.60 -15.12 -1.01
C ALA A 96 13.68 -15.54 0.14
N HIS A 97 12.66 -14.74 0.43
CA HIS A 97 11.65 -15.01 1.47
C HIS A 97 10.47 -15.87 0.98
N ARG A 98 10.41 -16.21 -0.32
CA ARG A 98 9.25 -16.90 -0.95
C ARG A 98 7.95 -16.20 -0.59
N ALA A 99 7.95 -14.88 -0.71
CA ALA A 99 6.89 -14.02 -0.18
C ALA A 99 5.85 -13.61 -1.23
N GLU A 100 5.96 -14.10 -2.48
CA GLU A 100 5.15 -13.68 -3.63
C GLU A 100 3.64 -13.73 -3.34
N SER A 101 3.18 -14.78 -2.68
CA SER A 101 1.75 -15.00 -2.40
C SER A 101 1.17 -14.11 -1.30
N ARG A 102 2.02 -13.39 -0.56
CA ARG A 102 1.61 -12.53 0.56
C ARG A 102 1.95 -11.06 0.38
N ILE A 103 2.40 -10.68 -0.83
CA ILE A 103 2.75 -9.31 -1.18
C ILE A 103 1.78 -8.77 -2.22
N LEU A 104 1.29 -7.57 -1.98
CA LEU A 104 0.71 -6.69 -2.99
C LEU A 104 1.76 -5.63 -3.30
N ALA A 105 2.45 -5.76 -4.43
CA ALA A 105 3.47 -4.80 -4.84
C ALA A 105 2.82 -3.65 -5.62
N THR A 106 3.01 -2.44 -5.15
CA THR A 106 2.37 -1.26 -5.72
C THR A 106 3.38 -0.20 -6.12
N SER A 107 3.02 0.64 -7.05
CA SER A 107 3.70 1.91 -7.33
C SER A 107 2.72 2.86 -8.02
N PHE A 108 2.76 4.13 -7.64
CA PHE A 108 2.03 5.19 -8.34
C PHE A 108 2.58 5.43 -9.75
N ASP A 109 3.87 5.10 -9.99
CA ASP A 109 4.54 5.20 -11.27
C ASP A 109 4.33 3.91 -12.08
N GLU A 110 3.64 3.99 -13.22
CA GLU A 110 3.34 2.82 -14.05
C GLU A 110 4.60 2.09 -14.56
N PRO A 111 5.67 2.78 -15.04
CA PRO A 111 6.91 2.12 -15.40
C PRO A 111 7.55 1.32 -14.25
N THR A 112 7.52 1.84 -13.02
CA THR A 112 8.04 1.13 -11.84
C THR A 112 7.18 -0.09 -11.53
N ARG A 113 5.84 0.07 -11.49
CA ARG A 113 4.90 -1.04 -11.28
C ARG A 113 5.13 -2.16 -12.29
N GLN A 114 5.20 -1.82 -13.58
CA GLN A 114 5.42 -2.80 -14.64
C GLN A 114 6.78 -3.50 -14.52
N ALA A 115 7.82 -2.78 -14.10
CA ALA A 115 9.14 -3.38 -13.89
C ALA A 115 9.13 -4.43 -12.76
N VAL A 116 8.38 -4.18 -11.66
CA VAL A 116 8.19 -5.18 -10.60
C VAL A 116 7.52 -6.43 -11.15
N ILE A 117 6.41 -6.29 -11.86
CA ILE A 117 5.65 -7.42 -12.40
C ILE A 117 6.44 -8.22 -13.44
N ASN A 118 7.26 -7.55 -14.24
CA ASN A 118 8.15 -8.26 -15.18
C ASN A 118 9.17 -9.17 -14.47
N LEU A 119 9.62 -8.80 -13.28
CA LEU A 119 10.51 -9.62 -12.46
C LEU A 119 9.76 -10.62 -11.58
N LEU A 120 8.56 -10.27 -11.10
CA LEU A 120 7.74 -11.04 -10.18
C LEU A 120 6.33 -11.23 -10.76
N PRO A 121 6.14 -12.03 -11.81
CA PRO A 121 4.84 -12.17 -12.48
C PRO A 121 3.75 -12.82 -11.63
N GLU A 122 4.12 -13.46 -10.53
CA GLU A 122 3.20 -14.12 -9.59
C GLU A 122 2.70 -13.18 -8.49
N VAL A 123 3.30 -11.98 -8.37
CA VAL A 123 2.93 -11.00 -7.34
C VAL A 123 1.72 -10.18 -7.79
N ALA A 124 0.74 -10.06 -6.91
CA ALA A 124 -0.40 -9.17 -7.13
C ALA A 124 0.04 -7.69 -7.11
N SER A 125 -0.68 -6.85 -7.87
CA SER A 125 -0.42 -5.42 -7.92
C SER A 125 -1.70 -4.59 -7.79
N SER A 126 -1.57 -3.30 -7.61
CA SER A 126 -2.67 -2.35 -7.65
C SER A 126 -2.59 -1.42 -8.86
N THR A 127 -3.65 -0.63 -9.06
CA THR A 127 -3.68 0.39 -10.11
C THR A 127 -2.64 1.48 -9.87
N SER A 128 -1.92 1.86 -10.93
CA SER A 128 -1.07 3.05 -10.92
C SER A 128 -1.90 4.35 -11.02
N ARG A 129 -1.26 5.50 -10.84
CA ARG A 129 -1.90 6.82 -10.98
C ARG A 129 -2.56 7.01 -12.33
N SER A 130 -1.90 6.60 -13.42
CA SER A 130 -2.44 6.74 -14.78
C SER A 130 -3.71 5.93 -14.98
N MET A 131 -3.78 4.72 -14.42
CA MET A 131 -4.98 3.87 -14.44
C MET A 131 -6.13 4.50 -13.66
N VAL A 132 -5.85 5.08 -12.47
CA VAL A 132 -6.85 5.79 -11.66
C VAL A 132 -7.43 6.99 -12.42
N ILE A 133 -6.57 7.79 -13.05
CA ILE A 133 -7.00 8.94 -13.87
C ILE A 133 -7.90 8.47 -15.03
N GLN A 134 -7.51 7.42 -15.74
CA GLN A 134 -8.32 6.84 -16.82
C GLN A 134 -9.68 6.35 -16.32
N ALA A 135 -9.72 5.63 -15.21
CA ALA A 135 -10.94 5.17 -14.56
C ALA A 135 -11.85 6.33 -14.18
N ARG A 136 -11.28 7.38 -13.58
CA ARG A 136 -12.02 8.58 -13.16
C ARG A 136 -12.59 9.35 -14.34
N LEU A 137 -11.82 9.56 -15.40
CA LEU A 137 -12.29 10.23 -16.63
C LEU A 137 -13.42 9.43 -17.29
N ARG A 138 -13.29 8.11 -17.38
CA ARG A 138 -14.35 7.24 -17.93
C ARG A 138 -15.65 7.35 -17.16
N THR A 139 -15.57 7.28 -15.84
CA THR A 139 -16.77 7.35 -14.97
C THR A 139 -17.40 8.74 -15.01
N TRP A 140 -16.62 9.79 -15.16
CA TRP A 140 -17.11 11.17 -15.27
C TRP A 140 -17.77 11.47 -16.61
N LEU A 141 -17.18 10.98 -17.71
CA LEU A 141 -17.69 11.17 -19.06
C LEU A 141 -18.78 10.14 -19.46
N GLY A 142 -19.12 9.21 -18.58
CA GLY A 142 -20.08 8.15 -18.90
C GLY A 142 -19.62 7.19 -20.00
N LEU A 143 -18.29 7.06 -20.20
CA LEU A 143 -17.73 6.18 -21.24
C LEU A 143 -17.93 4.70 -20.90
N PRO A 144 -17.97 3.82 -21.94
CA PRO A 144 -18.13 2.38 -21.72
C PRO A 144 -17.06 1.82 -20.79
N MET A 145 -17.49 1.22 -19.68
CA MET A 145 -16.61 0.67 -18.64
C MET A 145 -15.84 -0.57 -19.14
N GLU A 146 -16.39 -1.28 -20.11
CA GLU A 146 -15.81 -2.48 -20.72
C GLU A 146 -14.49 -2.16 -21.44
N LYS A 147 -14.37 -0.96 -21.99
CA LYS A 147 -13.19 -0.48 -22.74
C LYS A 147 -12.02 -0.05 -21.84
N TRP A 148 -12.18 -0.06 -20.52
CA TRP A 148 -11.04 0.14 -19.62
C TRP A 148 -10.31 -1.20 -19.44
N THR A 149 -9.11 -1.27 -19.97
CA THR A 149 -8.27 -2.48 -19.87
C THR A 149 -7.48 -2.41 -18.54
N VAL A 150 -7.57 -3.48 -17.78
CA VAL A 150 -6.81 -3.67 -16.54
C VAL A 150 -6.00 -4.94 -16.70
N PRO A 151 -4.68 -4.91 -16.49
CA PRO A 151 -3.84 -6.11 -16.51
C PRO A 151 -4.29 -7.13 -15.45
N ALA A 152 -4.07 -8.41 -15.72
CA ALA A 152 -4.58 -9.50 -14.87
C ALA A 152 -4.00 -9.51 -13.46
N GLU A 153 -2.76 -9.06 -13.31
CA GLU A 153 -2.07 -8.96 -12.02
C GLU A 153 -2.61 -7.82 -11.14
N VAL A 154 -3.37 -6.88 -11.70
CA VAL A 154 -3.97 -5.77 -10.95
C VAL A 154 -5.25 -6.26 -10.29
N VAL A 155 -5.21 -6.39 -8.97
CA VAL A 155 -6.33 -6.90 -8.17
C VAL A 155 -7.04 -5.81 -7.35
N ALA A 156 -6.43 -4.63 -7.20
CA ALA A 156 -6.96 -3.57 -6.37
C ALA A 156 -6.87 -2.18 -7.00
N LEU A 157 -7.91 -1.37 -6.73
CA LEU A 157 -7.95 0.07 -6.98
C LEU A 157 -7.66 0.79 -5.66
N GLN A 158 -6.47 1.36 -5.51
CA GLN A 158 -6.03 2.06 -4.30
C GLN A 158 -6.11 3.57 -4.53
N ILE A 159 -7.02 4.24 -3.83
CA ILE A 159 -7.33 5.66 -4.06
C ILE A 159 -7.56 6.43 -2.75
N PRO A 160 -7.21 7.73 -2.70
CA PRO A 160 -7.71 8.60 -1.64
C PRO A 160 -9.20 8.90 -1.82
N PRO A 161 -9.92 9.35 -0.79
CA PRO A 161 -11.32 9.74 -0.89
C PRO A 161 -11.56 10.79 -1.98
N ALA A 162 -10.64 11.75 -2.08
CA ALA A 162 -10.64 12.82 -3.08
C ALA A 162 -9.20 13.21 -3.44
N MET A 163 -9.02 13.78 -4.61
CA MET A 163 -7.75 14.35 -5.07
C MET A 163 -8.01 15.70 -5.74
N TYR A 164 -7.29 16.73 -5.31
CA TYR A 164 -7.47 18.11 -5.79
C TYR A 164 -8.94 18.58 -5.75
N GLY A 165 -9.67 18.27 -4.69
CA GLY A 165 -11.08 18.61 -4.53
C GLY A 165 -12.08 17.76 -5.34
N VAL A 166 -11.59 16.80 -6.12
CA VAL A 166 -12.43 15.89 -6.91
C VAL A 166 -12.60 14.58 -6.16
N ALA A 167 -13.84 14.20 -5.85
CA ALA A 167 -14.15 12.91 -5.23
C ALA A 167 -13.73 11.75 -6.15
N LEU A 168 -12.95 10.81 -5.59
CA LEU A 168 -12.55 9.58 -6.28
C LEU A 168 -13.42 8.40 -5.86
N VAL A 169 -13.75 8.29 -4.58
CA VAL A 169 -14.67 7.26 -4.10
C VAL A 169 -16.10 7.69 -4.41
N THR A 170 -16.60 7.24 -5.54
CA THR A 170 -17.96 7.53 -6.03
C THR A 170 -18.70 6.24 -6.39
N PRO A 171 -20.05 6.23 -6.38
CA PRO A 171 -20.81 5.04 -6.80
C PRO A 171 -20.43 4.54 -8.20
N SER A 172 -20.12 5.42 -9.13
CA SER A 172 -19.68 5.03 -10.48
C SER A 172 -18.30 4.39 -10.48
N MET A 173 -17.36 4.88 -9.66
CA MET A 173 -16.03 4.28 -9.52
C MET A 173 -16.11 2.90 -8.86
N LEU A 174 -16.93 2.73 -7.81
CA LEU A 174 -17.15 1.44 -7.16
C LEU A 174 -17.79 0.43 -8.12
N ARG A 175 -18.78 0.86 -8.92
CA ARG A 175 -19.35 -0.01 -9.98
C ARG A 175 -18.32 -0.41 -11.04
N LEU A 176 -17.44 0.51 -11.44
CA LEU A 176 -16.36 0.21 -12.39
C LEU A 176 -15.41 -0.84 -11.80
N ALA A 177 -14.93 -0.64 -10.57
CA ALA A 177 -14.05 -1.58 -9.87
C ALA A 177 -14.72 -2.97 -9.78
N LYS A 178 -15.96 -3.04 -9.32
CA LYS A 178 -16.73 -4.29 -9.23
C LYS A 178 -16.83 -5.02 -10.58
N ARG A 179 -17.12 -4.30 -11.68
CA ARG A 179 -17.19 -4.89 -13.04
C ARG A 179 -15.84 -5.42 -13.53
N LYS A 180 -14.75 -4.89 -13.00
CA LYS A 180 -13.38 -5.32 -13.34
C LYS A 180 -12.82 -6.35 -12.36
N GLY A 181 -13.59 -6.76 -11.35
CA GLY A 181 -13.14 -7.69 -10.32
C GLY A 181 -12.06 -7.11 -9.41
N LEU A 182 -12.02 -5.78 -9.27
CA LEU A 182 -11.04 -5.10 -8.43
C LEU A 182 -11.61 -4.85 -7.03
N GLU A 183 -10.81 -5.11 -6.01
CA GLU A 183 -11.04 -4.55 -4.69
C GLU A 183 -10.83 -3.03 -4.71
N VAL A 184 -11.46 -2.31 -3.80
CA VAL A 184 -11.25 -0.87 -3.60
C VAL A 184 -10.69 -0.64 -2.22
N HIS A 185 -9.46 -0.11 -2.15
CA HIS A 185 -8.80 0.26 -0.90
C HIS A 185 -8.68 1.78 -0.82
N VAL A 186 -9.08 2.34 0.32
CA VAL A 186 -9.10 3.80 0.50
C VAL A 186 -8.13 4.22 1.61
N TRP A 187 -7.27 5.19 1.31
CA TRP A 187 -6.18 5.66 2.18
C TRP A 187 -6.16 7.21 2.28
N THR A 188 -5.65 7.81 3.33
CA THR A 188 -5.48 7.28 4.68
C THR A 188 -6.68 7.74 5.49
N ILE A 189 -7.40 6.83 6.10
CA ILE A 189 -8.67 7.11 6.78
C ILE A 189 -8.51 6.81 8.27
N ASN A 190 -8.51 7.84 9.11
CA ASN A 190 -8.30 7.72 10.56
C ASN A 190 -9.58 8.04 11.37
N ASN A 191 -10.61 8.59 10.73
CA ASN A 191 -11.88 8.92 11.38
C ASN A 191 -12.85 7.73 11.31
N PRO A 192 -13.43 7.25 12.44
CA PRO A 192 -14.34 6.12 12.46
C PRO A 192 -15.65 6.33 11.66
N GLU A 193 -16.15 7.57 11.59
CA GLU A 193 -17.36 7.87 10.82
C GLU A 193 -17.09 7.74 9.30
N ASP A 194 -15.92 8.17 8.85
CA ASP A 194 -15.49 7.98 7.46
C ASP A 194 -15.25 6.51 7.15
N MET A 195 -14.66 5.73 8.05
CA MET A 195 -14.50 4.29 7.90
C MET A 195 -15.88 3.62 7.72
N ARG A 196 -16.81 3.91 8.62
CA ARG A 196 -18.18 3.38 8.58
C ARG A 196 -18.89 3.74 7.27
N ARG A 197 -18.81 5.01 6.87
CA ARG A 197 -19.37 5.50 5.60
C ARG A 197 -18.79 4.78 4.39
N LEU A 198 -17.48 4.64 4.31
CA LEU A 198 -16.79 4.02 3.17
C LEU A 198 -17.11 2.53 3.06
N TRP A 199 -17.10 1.77 4.17
CA TRP A 199 -17.49 0.36 4.16
C TRP A 199 -18.95 0.17 3.78
N THR A 200 -19.85 1.03 4.27
CA THR A 200 -21.28 1.02 3.88
C THR A 200 -21.46 1.32 2.38
N MET A 201 -20.57 2.12 1.78
CA MET A 201 -20.58 2.36 0.33
C MET A 201 -20.08 1.16 -0.49
N GLY A 202 -19.46 0.15 0.13
CA GLY A 202 -18.91 -1.04 -0.52
C GLY A 202 -17.41 -0.95 -0.84
N VAL A 203 -16.64 -0.15 -0.09
CA VAL A 203 -15.19 -0.19 -0.09
C VAL A 203 -14.72 -1.48 0.58
N HIS A 204 -13.72 -2.15 0.01
CA HIS A 204 -13.23 -3.45 0.49
C HIS A 204 -12.19 -3.31 1.60
N GLY A 205 -11.30 -2.33 1.50
CA GLY A 205 -10.21 -2.11 2.46
C GLY A 205 -10.05 -0.65 2.87
N ILE A 206 -9.75 -0.44 4.14
CA ILE A 206 -9.37 0.87 4.70
C ILE A 206 -7.90 0.79 5.09
N VAL A 207 -7.10 1.72 4.56
CA VAL A 207 -5.72 1.94 5.02
C VAL A 207 -5.74 3.06 6.04
N THR A 208 -5.21 2.79 7.23
CA THR A 208 -5.31 3.67 8.39
C THR A 208 -4.09 3.57 9.31
N ASP A 209 -3.79 4.65 10.02
CA ASP A 209 -2.84 4.67 11.14
C ASP A 209 -3.49 4.22 12.46
N ARG A 210 -4.83 4.01 12.45
CA ARG A 210 -5.65 3.67 13.60
C ARG A 210 -6.34 2.32 13.38
N SER A 211 -5.52 1.26 13.29
CA SER A 211 -6.01 -0.11 13.12
C SER A 211 -6.96 -0.54 14.26
N ASP A 212 -6.74 -0.05 15.47
CA ASP A 212 -7.62 -0.22 16.61
C ASP A 212 -9.06 0.22 16.31
N LEU A 213 -9.23 1.46 15.83
CA LEU A 213 -10.56 2.00 15.46
C LEU A 213 -11.15 1.30 14.23
N ALA A 214 -10.31 0.94 13.26
CA ALA A 214 -10.79 0.25 12.07
C ALA A 214 -11.36 -1.13 12.40
N VAL A 215 -10.71 -1.88 13.28
CA VAL A 215 -11.17 -3.21 13.72
C VAL A 215 -12.48 -3.10 14.51
N GLU A 216 -12.60 -2.08 15.39
CA GLU A 216 -13.85 -1.82 16.12
C GLU A 216 -15.02 -1.55 15.17
N VAL A 217 -14.85 -0.59 14.24
CA VAL A 217 -15.88 -0.24 13.25
C VAL A 217 -16.23 -1.42 12.34
N ARG A 218 -15.20 -2.20 11.94
CA ARG A 218 -15.43 -3.42 11.13
C ARG A 218 -16.26 -4.44 11.89
N GLY A 219 -15.97 -4.66 13.17
CA GLY A 219 -16.74 -5.57 14.04
C GLY A 219 -18.18 -5.15 14.21
N GLU A 220 -18.47 -3.85 14.30
CA GLU A 220 -19.84 -3.32 14.34
C GLU A 220 -20.63 -3.58 13.04
N LEU A 221 -19.96 -3.39 11.88
CA LEU A 221 -20.62 -3.51 10.57
C LEU A 221 -20.73 -4.95 10.08
N PHE A 222 -19.75 -5.79 10.42
CA PHE A 222 -19.60 -7.16 9.90
C PHE A 222 -19.33 -8.16 11.04
N PRO A 223 -20.26 -8.36 11.97
CA PRO A 223 -20.03 -9.19 13.16
C PRO A 223 -19.68 -10.64 12.85
N GLU A 224 -20.10 -11.17 11.68
CA GLU A 224 -19.83 -12.55 11.28
C GLU A 224 -18.41 -12.79 10.75
N VAL A 225 -17.68 -11.72 10.38
CA VAL A 225 -16.31 -11.82 9.85
C VAL A 225 -15.26 -11.90 10.96
N THR A 226 -15.65 -11.60 12.19
CA THR A 226 -14.73 -11.48 13.34
C THR A 226 -14.41 -12.83 14.02
N LEU A 227 -14.99 -13.94 13.55
CA LEU A 227 -14.90 -15.28 14.18
C LEU A 227 -14.04 -16.30 13.42
N GLY A 228 -13.15 -15.82 12.53
CA GLY A 228 -12.27 -16.70 11.74
C GLY A 228 -10.78 -16.58 12.12
#